data_4b54a85ff56e139c015774f93dd34211
#
_entry.id   4b54a85ff56e139c015774f93dd34211
#
_cell.length_a   1.000
_cell.length_b   1.000
_cell.length_c   1.000
_cell.angle_alpha   90.00
_cell.angle_beta   90.00
_cell.angle_gamma   90.00
#
_symmetry.space_group_name_H-M   'P 1'
#
loop_
_entity.id
_entity.type
_entity.pdbx_description
1 polymer ?
#
loop_
_entity_poly.entity_id
_entity_poly.type
_entity_poly.pdbx_seq_one_letter_code
_entity_poly.pdbx_strand_id
1 'polypeptide(L)'
;MKKIFLFHLLLVCPVIFLIWYIVFPNYLWLLEGNSFFSFTPDFAGIQLSLPSDWAQYVGAYLLQFFRFRTSGALVQMLFVLIVLLSADCIIARLTRNKGLLWLSFIPVIWFMSGQFADVLLVRSMWWCSISAVLTLLVWLLTIRRKAPVAWGERYFFSSPFFTYIVPCLLLGFIVYREVTDEKQKETEFISRIDHLAENRNWDAILQNVTCLLYTSPSPRDCS
;
A
#
# COMPACT_ATOMS: atom_id res chain seq x y z
N MET A 1 23.43 -9.46 -3.81
CA MET A 1 22.34 -8.48 -3.80
C MET A 1 21.16 -8.93 -4.64
N LYS A 2 21.28 -9.28 -5.94
CA LYS A 2 20.16 -9.68 -6.81
C LYS A 2 19.23 -10.75 -6.18
N LYS A 3 19.79 -11.77 -5.52
CA LYS A 3 18.98 -12.83 -4.86
C LYS A 3 18.11 -12.32 -3.72
N ILE A 4 18.57 -11.32 -2.95
CA ILE A 4 17.81 -10.74 -1.83
C ILE A 4 16.70 -9.83 -2.35
N PHE A 5 16.97 -9.00 -3.36
CA PHE A 5 15.92 -8.24 -4.04
C PHE A 5 14.83 -9.14 -4.60
N LEU A 6 15.21 -10.24 -5.26
CA LEU A 6 14.25 -11.21 -5.77
C LEU A 6 13.44 -11.86 -4.64
N PHE A 7 14.10 -12.17 -3.52
CA PHE A 7 13.42 -12.71 -2.34
C PHE A 7 12.40 -11.70 -1.77
N HIS A 8 12.76 -10.42 -1.58
CA HIS A 8 11.83 -9.39 -1.10
C HIS A 8 10.63 -9.24 -2.06
N LEU A 9 10.88 -9.24 -3.36
CA LEU A 9 9.84 -9.15 -4.37
C LEU A 9 8.90 -10.36 -4.31
N LEU A 10 9.43 -11.58 -4.32
CA LEU A 10 8.65 -12.81 -4.25
C LEU A 10 7.89 -12.96 -2.93
N LEU A 11 8.39 -12.37 -1.85
CA LEU A 11 7.75 -12.39 -0.55
C LEU A 11 6.61 -11.36 -0.49
N VAL A 12 6.84 -10.12 -0.91
CA VAL A 12 5.90 -9.01 -0.73
C VAL A 12 4.78 -9.01 -1.76
N CYS A 13 5.10 -9.26 -3.04
CA CYS A 13 4.09 -9.18 -4.11
C CYS A 13 2.85 -10.06 -3.86
N PRO A 14 2.97 -11.37 -3.63
CA PRO A 14 1.80 -12.20 -3.46
C PRO A 14 1.02 -11.85 -2.20
N VAL A 15 1.71 -11.49 -1.12
CA VAL A 15 1.05 -11.17 0.15
C VAL A 15 0.24 -9.89 0.03
N ILE A 16 0.83 -8.81 -0.50
CA ILE A 16 0.12 -7.54 -0.67
C ILE A 16 -1.02 -7.68 -1.68
N PHE A 17 -0.79 -8.39 -2.79
CA PHE A 17 -1.85 -8.67 -3.74
C PHE A 17 -3.03 -9.42 -3.09
N LEU A 18 -2.76 -10.46 -2.29
CA LEU A 18 -3.80 -11.23 -1.62
C LEU A 18 -4.56 -10.42 -0.55
N ILE A 19 -3.88 -9.53 0.17
CA ILE A 19 -4.55 -8.62 1.12
C ILE A 19 -5.61 -7.79 0.39
N TRP A 20 -5.26 -7.12 -0.69
CA TRP A 20 -6.19 -6.28 -1.43
C TRP A 20 -7.22 -7.09 -2.22
N TYR A 21 -6.84 -8.27 -2.71
CA TYR A 21 -7.73 -9.12 -3.50
C TYR A 21 -8.74 -9.90 -2.64
N ILE A 22 -8.36 -10.37 -1.45
CA ILE A 22 -9.21 -11.24 -0.62
C ILE A 22 -9.80 -10.48 0.57
N VAL A 23 -8.99 -9.67 1.27
CA VAL A 23 -9.41 -9.07 2.55
C VAL A 23 -10.21 -7.78 2.32
N PHE A 24 -9.80 -6.94 1.37
CA PHE A 24 -10.39 -5.62 1.13
C PHE A 24 -10.90 -5.38 -0.30
N PRO A 25 -11.65 -6.32 -0.91
CA PRO A 25 -12.11 -6.18 -2.30
C PRO A 25 -13.16 -5.09 -2.48
N ASN A 26 -14.05 -4.89 -1.50
CA ASN A 26 -15.15 -3.93 -1.62
C ASN A 26 -14.64 -2.50 -1.37
N TYR A 27 -13.60 -2.35 -0.56
CA TYR A 27 -12.95 -1.05 -0.37
C TYR A 27 -12.32 -0.52 -1.67
N LEU A 28 -11.72 -1.39 -2.51
CA LEU A 28 -11.22 -0.98 -3.82
C LEU A 28 -12.34 -0.42 -4.71
N TRP A 29 -13.48 -1.05 -4.69
CA TRP A 29 -14.64 -0.60 -5.45
C TRP A 29 -15.19 0.74 -4.91
N LEU A 30 -15.24 0.92 -3.58
CA LEU A 30 -15.63 2.19 -2.96
C LEU A 30 -14.70 3.35 -3.39
N LEU A 31 -13.40 3.10 -3.49
CA LEU A 31 -12.44 4.11 -3.95
C LEU A 31 -12.70 4.54 -5.40
N GLU A 32 -13.06 3.61 -6.28
CA GLU A 32 -13.43 3.92 -7.67
C GLU A 32 -14.71 4.76 -7.71
N GLY A 33 -15.75 4.37 -6.98
CA GLY A 33 -17.03 5.06 -6.94
C GLY A 33 -16.94 6.51 -6.44
N ASN A 34 -15.94 6.84 -5.61
CA ASN A 34 -15.68 8.19 -5.14
C ASN A 34 -14.82 9.04 -6.09
N SER A 35 -14.41 8.50 -7.24
CA SER A 35 -13.55 9.18 -8.19
C SER A 35 -14.24 9.39 -9.52
N PHE A 36 -14.02 10.57 -10.10
CA PHE A 36 -14.41 10.87 -11.47
C PHE A 36 -13.17 11.27 -12.28
N PHE A 37 -13.03 10.68 -13.46
CA PHE A 37 -11.95 11.02 -14.39
C PHE A 37 -12.47 11.20 -15.81
N SER A 38 -11.98 12.24 -16.48
CA SER A 38 -12.26 12.49 -17.90
C SER A 38 -10.99 12.92 -18.64
N PHE A 39 -10.84 12.50 -19.89
CA PHE A 39 -9.72 12.91 -20.75
C PHE A 39 -9.96 14.26 -21.45
N THR A 40 -11.01 15.01 -21.08
CA THR A 40 -11.28 16.32 -21.70
C THR A 40 -10.24 17.35 -21.27
N PRO A 41 -9.81 18.26 -22.19
CA PRO A 41 -8.88 19.34 -21.83
C PRO A 41 -9.39 20.22 -20.71
N ASP A 42 -10.70 20.47 -20.64
CA ASP A 42 -11.34 21.27 -19.62
C ASP A 42 -11.19 20.64 -18.23
N PHE A 43 -11.40 19.33 -18.13
CA PHE A 43 -11.19 18.59 -16.89
C PHE A 43 -9.72 18.65 -16.44
N ALA A 44 -8.79 18.45 -17.38
CA ALA A 44 -7.36 18.55 -17.09
C ALA A 44 -6.99 19.99 -16.66
N GLY A 45 -7.54 21.02 -17.29
CA GLY A 45 -7.31 22.41 -16.94
C GLY A 45 -7.80 22.78 -15.53
N ILE A 46 -8.96 22.27 -15.13
CA ILE A 46 -9.52 22.46 -13.79
C ILE A 46 -8.69 21.71 -12.73
N GLN A 47 -8.37 20.45 -12.99
CA GLN A 47 -7.67 19.56 -12.06
C GLN A 47 -6.18 19.89 -11.93
N LEU A 48 -5.55 20.51 -12.91
CA LEU A 48 -4.12 20.87 -12.91
C LEU A 48 -3.90 22.37 -12.67
N SER A 49 -4.84 23.05 -12.04
CA SER A 49 -4.74 24.49 -11.76
C SER A 49 -3.55 24.85 -10.86
N LEU A 50 -3.14 23.94 -9.96
CA LEU A 50 -1.98 24.07 -9.10
C LEU A 50 -0.95 22.98 -9.40
N PRO A 51 0.35 23.26 -9.24
CA PRO A 51 1.41 22.25 -9.43
C PRO A 51 1.32 21.03 -8.49
N SER A 52 0.60 21.15 -7.37
CA SER A 52 0.36 20.05 -6.41
C SER A 52 -0.71 19.07 -6.89
N ASP A 53 -1.56 19.47 -7.81
CA ASP A 53 -2.78 18.76 -8.18
C ASP A 53 -2.53 17.59 -9.14
N TRP A 54 -1.31 17.49 -9.70
CA TRP A 54 -0.93 16.38 -10.57
C TRP A 54 -1.15 15.01 -9.90
N ALA A 55 -0.91 14.91 -8.58
CA ALA A 55 -1.07 13.67 -7.84
C ALA A 55 -2.55 13.26 -7.77
N GLN A 56 -3.45 14.22 -7.63
CA GLN A 56 -4.89 14.00 -7.65
C GLN A 56 -5.36 13.60 -9.06
N TYR A 57 -4.87 14.26 -10.09
CA TYR A 57 -5.21 13.96 -11.49
C TYR A 57 -4.78 12.54 -11.88
N VAL A 58 -3.51 12.18 -11.61
CA VAL A 58 -2.99 10.82 -11.88
C VAL A 58 -3.66 9.79 -10.97
N GLY A 59 -3.92 10.13 -9.70
CA GLY A 59 -4.64 9.28 -8.78
C GLY A 59 -6.06 8.95 -9.26
N ALA A 60 -6.82 9.96 -9.69
CA ALA A 60 -8.16 9.77 -10.27
C ALA A 60 -8.14 8.88 -11.52
N TYR A 61 -7.12 9.02 -12.38
CA TYR A 61 -6.92 8.11 -13.51
C TYR A 61 -6.67 6.68 -13.06
N LEU A 62 -5.80 6.46 -12.09
CA LEU A 62 -5.47 5.12 -11.60
C LEU A 62 -6.65 4.46 -10.88
N LEU A 63 -7.52 5.24 -10.23
CA LEU A 63 -8.72 4.72 -9.58
C LEU A 63 -9.70 4.09 -10.57
N GLN A 64 -9.67 4.43 -11.85
CA GLN A 64 -10.50 3.77 -12.86
C GLN A 64 -10.17 2.27 -13.00
N PHE A 65 -8.95 1.86 -12.67
CA PHE A 65 -8.56 0.44 -12.66
C PHE A 65 -9.12 -0.33 -11.46
N PHE A 66 -9.65 0.36 -10.44
CA PHE A 66 -10.17 -0.28 -9.22
C PHE A 66 -11.58 -0.88 -9.42
N ARG A 67 -12.23 -0.55 -10.52
CA ARG A 67 -13.47 -1.21 -10.97
C ARG A 67 -13.33 -2.73 -11.03
N PHE A 68 -12.17 -3.22 -11.41
CA PHE A 68 -11.88 -4.65 -11.40
C PHE A 68 -10.99 -4.98 -10.19
N ARG A 69 -11.44 -5.91 -9.37
CA ARG A 69 -10.75 -6.36 -8.16
C ARG A 69 -9.29 -6.72 -8.39
N THR A 70 -8.98 -7.40 -9.51
CA THR A 70 -7.61 -7.80 -9.87
C THR A 70 -6.73 -6.60 -10.21
N SER A 71 -7.21 -5.68 -11.03
CA SER A 71 -6.41 -4.51 -11.44
C SER A 71 -6.22 -3.53 -10.30
N GLY A 72 -7.23 -3.31 -9.44
CA GLY A 72 -7.08 -2.49 -8.24
C GLY A 72 -6.04 -3.06 -7.27
N ALA A 73 -6.10 -4.38 -7.01
CA ALA A 73 -5.10 -5.06 -6.18
C ALA A 73 -3.68 -4.98 -6.79
N LEU A 74 -3.55 -5.06 -8.12
CA LEU A 74 -2.27 -4.89 -8.81
C LEU A 74 -1.72 -3.47 -8.68
N VAL A 75 -2.55 -2.44 -8.81
CA VAL A 75 -2.13 -1.05 -8.63
C VAL A 75 -1.63 -0.81 -7.21
N GLN A 76 -2.35 -1.29 -6.19
CA GLN A 76 -1.92 -1.19 -4.79
C GLN A 76 -0.60 -1.93 -4.54
N MET A 77 -0.47 -3.13 -5.08
CA MET A 77 0.79 -3.89 -5.02
C MET A 77 1.94 -3.12 -5.67
N LEU A 78 1.72 -2.47 -6.82
CA LEU A 78 2.74 -1.68 -7.51
C LEU A 78 3.22 -0.49 -6.68
N PHE A 79 2.34 0.22 -5.97
CA PHE A 79 2.75 1.28 -5.05
C PHE A 79 3.68 0.78 -3.96
N VAL A 80 3.32 -0.31 -3.30
CA VAL A 80 4.18 -0.94 -2.27
C VAL A 80 5.52 -1.36 -2.85
N LEU A 81 5.53 -1.92 -4.06
CA LEU A 81 6.76 -2.32 -4.75
C LEU A 81 7.67 -1.14 -5.05
N ILE A 82 7.14 -0.02 -5.54
CA ILE A 82 7.93 1.16 -5.83
C ILE A 82 8.63 1.64 -4.55
N VAL A 83 7.90 1.72 -3.43
CA VAL A 83 8.48 2.14 -2.15
C VAL A 83 9.53 1.14 -1.66
N LEU A 84 9.25 -0.17 -1.70
CA LEU A 84 10.18 -1.22 -1.28
C LEU A 84 11.47 -1.21 -2.11
N LEU A 85 11.34 -1.24 -3.44
CA LEU A 85 12.50 -1.28 -4.34
C LEU A 85 13.33 0.00 -4.26
N SER A 86 12.68 1.15 -4.09
CA SER A 86 13.38 2.42 -3.87
C SER A 86 14.20 2.38 -2.58
N ALA A 87 13.61 1.91 -1.47
CA ALA A 87 14.31 1.77 -0.21
C ALA A 87 15.45 0.76 -0.29
N ASP A 88 15.21 -0.41 -0.90
CA ASP A 88 16.26 -1.41 -1.15
C ASP A 88 17.42 -0.82 -1.97
N CYS A 89 17.13 -0.09 -3.04
CA CYS A 89 18.15 0.57 -3.87
C CYS A 89 18.95 1.59 -3.08
N ILE A 90 18.29 2.43 -2.27
CA ILE A 90 18.94 3.43 -1.42
C ILE A 90 19.88 2.75 -0.43
N ILE A 91 19.38 1.76 0.32
CA ILE A 91 20.17 1.04 1.33
C ILE A 91 21.34 0.32 0.67
N ALA A 92 21.10 -0.38 -0.44
CA ALA A 92 22.16 -1.10 -1.16
C ALA A 92 23.26 -0.18 -1.70
N ARG A 93 22.93 1.08 -2.02
CA ARG A 93 23.90 2.09 -2.48
C ARG A 93 24.67 2.74 -1.35
N LEU A 94 24.01 3.00 -0.22
CA LEU A 94 24.61 3.64 0.94
C LEU A 94 25.44 2.66 1.76
N THR A 95 25.01 1.39 1.84
CA THR A 95 25.64 0.38 2.67
C THR A 95 26.15 -0.78 1.81
N ARG A 96 27.32 -1.32 2.18
CA ARG A 96 27.86 -2.55 1.57
C ARG A 96 27.30 -3.81 2.24
N ASN A 97 26.62 -3.65 3.36
CA ASN A 97 26.13 -4.75 4.18
C ASN A 97 24.76 -5.22 3.72
N LYS A 98 24.70 -6.46 3.20
CA LYS A 98 23.46 -7.09 2.75
C LYS A 98 22.44 -7.33 3.87
N GLY A 99 22.92 -7.47 5.09
CA GLY A 99 22.06 -7.69 6.26
C GLY A 99 21.22 -6.49 6.67
N LEU A 100 21.52 -5.27 6.14
CA LEU A 100 20.74 -4.07 6.43
C LEU A 100 19.55 -3.87 5.48
N LEU A 101 19.39 -4.70 4.44
CA LEU A 101 18.29 -4.58 3.50
C LEU A 101 16.91 -4.78 4.13
N TRP A 102 16.80 -5.45 5.28
CA TRP A 102 15.54 -5.55 6.01
C TRP A 102 14.97 -4.18 6.45
N LEU A 103 15.82 -3.15 6.58
CA LEU A 103 15.39 -1.79 6.91
C LEU A 103 14.45 -1.19 5.84
N SER A 104 14.45 -1.71 4.61
CA SER A 104 13.52 -1.28 3.55
C SER A 104 12.05 -1.58 3.88
N PHE A 105 11.77 -2.49 4.81
CA PHE A 105 10.42 -2.77 5.28
C PHE A 105 9.85 -1.67 6.18
N ILE A 106 10.70 -0.85 6.82
CA ILE A 106 10.23 0.25 7.68
C ILE A 106 9.39 1.28 6.90
N PRO A 107 9.89 1.86 5.77
CA PRO A 107 9.06 2.75 4.96
C PRO A 107 7.84 2.05 4.36
N VAL A 108 7.90 0.75 4.08
CA VAL A 108 6.74 -0.02 3.62
C VAL A 108 5.66 -0.11 4.70
N ILE A 109 6.04 -0.40 5.95
CA ILE A 109 5.09 -0.43 7.09
C ILE A 109 4.40 0.93 7.26
N TRP A 110 5.17 2.01 7.20
CA TRP A 110 4.63 3.37 7.29
C TRP A 110 3.71 3.70 6.13
N PHE A 111 4.10 3.35 4.91
CA PHE A 111 3.28 3.55 3.73
C PHE A 111 1.94 2.82 3.85
N MET A 112 1.96 1.53 4.19
CA MET A 112 0.75 0.71 4.37
C MET A 112 -0.18 1.29 5.44
N SER A 113 0.36 1.81 6.55
CA SER A 113 -0.45 2.35 7.66
C SER A 113 -1.38 3.51 7.29
N GLY A 114 -1.21 4.11 6.14
CA GLY A 114 -2.00 5.26 5.71
C GLY A 114 -2.79 5.05 4.42
N GLN A 115 -2.78 3.85 3.85
CA GLN A 115 -3.46 3.60 2.58
C GLN A 115 -4.98 3.72 2.68
N PHE A 116 -5.57 3.31 3.79
CA PHE A 116 -7.02 3.41 4.01
C PHE A 116 -7.54 4.85 4.20
N ALA A 117 -6.66 5.80 4.47
CA ALA A 117 -7.01 7.22 4.52
C ALA A 117 -6.81 7.95 3.18
N ASP A 118 -6.29 7.25 2.17
CA ASP A 118 -5.88 7.84 0.88
C ASP A 118 -6.93 7.62 -0.20
N VAL A 119 -8.07 8.28 -0.04
CA VAL A 119 -9.26 8.10 -0.90
C VAL A 119 -8.97 8.40 -2.38
N LEU A 120 -8.11 9.37 -2.69
CA LEU A 120 -7.78 9.78 -4.06
C LEU A 120 -6.36 9.37 -4.50
N LEU A 121 -5.73 8.44 -3.78
CA LEU A 121 -4.34 7.99 -4.01
C LEU A 121 -3.29 9.11 -4.03
N VAL A 122 -3.64 10.31 -3.54
CA VAL A 122 -2.74 11.47 -3.53
C VAL A 122 -1.51 11.19 -2.67
N ARG A 123 -1.71 10.65 -1.48
CA ARG A 123 -0.63 10.27 -0.59
C ARG A 123 0.28 9.20 -1.23
N SER A 124 -0.32 8.18 -1.84
CA SER A 124 0.42 7.10 -2.54
C SER A 124 1.26 7.66 -3.68
N MET A 125 0.73 8.60 -4.46
CA MET A 125 1.46 9.29 -5.53
C MET A 125 2.65 10.07 -4.98
N TRP A 126 2.47 10.83 -3.90
CA TRP A 126 3.56 11.56 -3.27
C TRP A 126 4.63 10.65 -2.71
N TRP A 127 4.26 9.56 -2.04
CA TRP A 127 5.22 8.57 -1.53
C TRP A 127 6.06 7.96 -2.65
N CYS A 128 5.41 7.53 -3.73
CA CYS A 128 6.12 6.98 -4.89
C CYS A 128 7.07 7.99 -5.52
N SER A 129 6.62 9.24 -5.68
CA SER A 129 7.43 10.31 -6.27
C SER A 129 8.63 10.68 -5.40
N ILE A 130 8.41 10.87 -4.10
CA ILE A 130 9.49 11.17 -3.15
C ILE A 130 10.50 10.03 -3.11
N SER A 131 10.04 8.77 -3.04
CA SER A 131 10.92 7.60 -3.02
C SER A 131 11.73 7.46 -4.31
N ALA A 132 11.12 7.74 -5.48
CA ALA A 132 11.81 7.74 -6.76
C ALA A 132 12.85 8.86 -6.86
N VAL A 133 12.50 10.09 -6.45
CA VAL A 133 13.42 11.24 -6.43
C VAL A 133 14.59 10.99 -5.49
N LEU A 134 14.34 10.47 -4.27
CA LEU A 134 15.39 10.12 -3.33
C LEU A 134 16.32 9.04 -3.90
N THR A 135 15.77 8.04 -4.57
CA THR A 135 16.56 6.97 -5.21
C THR A 135 17.45 7.56 -6.31
N LEU A 136 16.91 8.43 -7.16
CA LEU A 136 17.66 9.12 -8.20
C LEU A 136 18.77 10.00 -7.60
N LEU A 137 18.46 10.77 -6.56
CA LEU A 137 19.43 11.63 -5.89
C LEU A 137 20.57 10.82 -5.27
N VAL A 138 20.27 9.74 -4.55
CA VAL A 138 21.29 8.84 -4.00
C VAL A 138 22.12 8.20 -5.13
N TRP A 139 21.46 7.82 -6.23
CA TRP A 139 22.16 7.28 -7.40
C TRP A 139 23.12 8.30 -7.99
N LEU A 140 22.71 9.54 -8.20
CA LEU A 140 23.56 10.61 -8.72
C LEU A 140 24.73 10.95 -7.79
N LEU A 141 24.48 11.03 -6.48
CA LEU A 141 25.51 11.31 -5.49
C LEU A 141 26.54 10.17 -5.37
N THR A 142 26.11 8.93 -5.60
CA THR A 142 26.99 7.76 -5.48
C THR A 142 27.70 7.39 -6.78
N ILE A 143 27.29 7.93 -7.92
CA ILE A 143 27.96 7.69 -9.22
C ILE A 143 29.43 8.13 -9.19
N ARG A 144 29.72 9.25 -8.52
CA ARG A 144 31.07 9.83 -8.41
C ARG A 144 31.91 9.22 -7.29
N ARG A 145 31.28 8.48 -6.36
CA ARG A 145 31.99 7.85 -5.24
C ARG A 145 32.47 6.46 -5.65
N LYS A 146 33.79 6.30 -5.78
CA LYS A 146 34.44 5.01 -6.14
C LYS A 146 34.28 3.92 -5.06
N ALA A 147 33.95 4.28 -3.83
CA ALA A 147 33.74 3.32 -2.75
C ALA A 147 32.46 3.66 -1.97
N PRO A 148 31.57 2.70 -1.71
CA PRO A 148 30.48 2.87 -0.75
C PRO A 148 31.05 3.10 0.65
N VAL A 149 30.36 3.91 1.45
CA VAL A 149 30.75 4.13 2.84
C VAL A 149 30.66 2.79 3.57
N ALA A 150 31.78 2.30 4.09
CA ALA A 150 31.84 1.07 4.86
C ALA A 150 31.22 1.27 6.26
N TRP A 151 29.91 1.41 6.31
CA TRP A 151 29.18 1.45 7.58
C TRP A 151 28.94 0.02 8.05
N GLY A 152 29.68 -0.36 9.10
CA GLY A 152 29.43 -1.57 9.86
C GLY A 152 29.80 -2.88 9.19
N GLU A 153 31.11 -3.10 8.96
CA GLU A 153 31.65 -4.45 8.66
C GLU A 153 31.47 -5.43 9.84
N ARG A 154 30.62 -5.12 10.82
CA ARG A 154 30.37 -6.05 11.91
C ARG A 154 29.44 -7.16 11.44
N TYR A 155 29.98 -8.37 11.50
CA TYR A 155 29.38 -9.66 11.14
C TYR A 155 27.98 -9.93 11.68
N PHE A 156 27.51 -9.19 12.69
CA PHE A 156 26.22 -9.39 13.33
C PHE A 156 25.03 -9.23 12.36
N PHE A 157 25.01 -8.16 11.54
CA PHE A 157 23.92 -7.92 10.56
C PHE A 157 24.08 -8.71 9.23
N SER A 158 25.18 -9.44 9.04
CA SER A 158 25.38 -10.29 7.87
C SER A 158 24.80 -11.69 8.03
N SER A 159 24.20 -11.98 9.18
CA SER A 159 23.54 -13.25 9.47
C SER A 159 22.33 -13.48 8.53
N PRO A 160 22.10 -14.72 8.06
CA PRO A 160 20.90 -15.08 7.31
C PRO A 160 19.60 -14.78 8.07
N PHE A 161 19.64 -14.70 9.40
CA PHE A 161 18.53 -14.29 10.23
C PHE A 161 18.01 -12.89 9.83
N PHE A 162 18.87 -11.88 9.78
CA PHE A 162 18.47 -10.52 9.41
C PHE A 162 18.07 -10.41 7.95
N THR A 163 18.67 -11.22 7.08
CA THR A 163 18.41 -11.15 5.63
C THR A 163 17.09 -11.79 5.22
N TYR A 164 16.63 -12.84 5.92
CA TYR A 164 15.47 -13.63 5.51
C TYR A 164 14.37 -13.69 6.57
N ILE A 165 14.71 -13.91 7.83
CA ILE A 165 13.72 -14.11 8.90
C ILE A 165 13.08 -12.78 9.31
N VAL A 166 13.87 -11.72 9.50
CA VAL A 166 13.33 -10.41 9.91
C VAL A 166 12.34 -9.85 8.87
N PRO A 167 12.60 -9.87 7.55
CA PRO A 167 11.61 -9.50 6.54
C PRO A 167 10.29 -10.29 6.64
N CYS A 168 10.38 -11.61 6.85
CA CYS A 168 9.18 -12.44 7.03
C CYS A 168 8.38 -12.05 8.27
N LEU A 169 9.05 -11.78 9.39
CA LEU A 169 8.40 -11.35 10.65
C LEU A 169 7.76 -9.97 10.49
N LEU A 170 8.44 -9.02 9.84
CA LEU A 170 7.91 -7.69 9.58
C LEU A 170 6.70 -7.74 8.65
N LEU A 171 6.76 -8.56 7.61
CA LEU A 171 5.61 -8.76 6.72
C LEU A 171 4.44 -9.43 7.44
N GLY A 172 4.71 -10.45 8.27
CA GLY A 172 3.70 -11.07 9.12
C GLY A 172 3.05 -10.07 10.07
N PHE A 173 3.83 -9.15 10.65
CA PHE A 173 3.32 -8.06 11.47
C PHE A 173 2.43 -7.09 10.68
N ILE A 174 2.83 -6.71 9.44
CA ILE A 174 2.01 -5.88 8.56
C ILE A 174 0.65 -6.56 8.31
N VAL A 175 0.68 -7.83 7.88
CA VAL A 175 -0.53 -8.61 7.61
C VAL A 175 -1.42 -8.68 8.84
N TYR A 176 -0.85 -9.05 9.99
CA TYR A 176 -1.60 -9.13 11.25
C TYR A 176 -2.27 -7.80 11.59
N ARG A 177 -1.53 -6.69 11.51
CA ARG A 177 -2.06 -5.36 11.80
C ARG A 177 -3.19 -4.99 10.84
N GLU A 178 -2.98 -5.11 9.53
CA GLU A 178 -3.98 -4.73 8.52
C GLU A 178 -5.26 -5.59 8.64
N VAL A 179 -5.13 -6.89 8.89
CA VAL A 179 -6.28 -7.80 9.02
C VAL A 179 -7.01 -7.63 10.36
N THR A 180 -6.32 -7.15 11.42
CA THR A 180 -6.91 -7.06 12.77
C THR A 180 -7.52 -5.68 13.07
N ASP A 181 -7.14 -4.63 12.32
CA ASP A 181 -7.61 -3.27 12.54
C ASP A 181 -9.15 -3.18 12.37
N GLU A 182 -9.83 -2.83 13.46
CA GLU A 182 -11.30 -2.75 13.48
C GLU A 182 -11.83 -1.68 12.53
N LYS A 183 -11.14 -0.54 12.41
CA LYS A 183 -11.56 0.54 11.49
C LYS A 183 -11.53 0.10 10.03
N GLN A 184 -10.54 -0.69 9.66
CA GLN A 184 -10.43 -1.21 8.30
C GLN A 184 -11.52 -2.24 8.01
N LYS A 185 -11.84 -3.10 8.99
CA LYS A 185 -12.96 -4.06 8.88
C LYS A 185 -14.30 -3.34 8.77
N GLU A 186 -14.51 -2.30 9.56
CA GLU A 186 -15.72 -1.48 9.51
C GLU A 186 -15.87 -0.81 8.14
N THR A 187 -14.78 -0.21 7.61
CA THR A 187 -14.78 0.41 6.29
C THR A 187 -15.06 -0.61 5.19
N GLU A 188 -14.44 -1.78 5.23
CA GLU A 188 -14.70 -2.86 4.26
C GLU A 188 -16.15 -3.36 4.37
N PHE A 189 -16.69 -3.47 5.58
CA PHE A 189 -18.08 -3.87 5.81
C PHE A 189 -19.05 -2.84 5.22
N ILE A 190 -18.86 -1.55 5.49
CA ILE A 190 -19.69 -0.47 4.93
C ILE A 190 -19.60 -0.50 3.40
N SER A 191 -18.40 -0.60 2.85
CA SER A 191 -18.18 -0.68 1.40
C SER A 191 -18.87 -1.89 0.77
N ARG A 192 -18.92 -3.01 1.49
CA ARG A 192 -19.65 -4.21 1.06
C ARG A 192 -21.16 -3.99 1.02
N ILE A 193 -21.70 -3.31 2.02
CA ILE A 193 -23.15 -2.98 2.06
C ILE A 193 -23.50 -2.04 0.90
N ASP A 194 -22.69 -1.01 0.64
CA ASP A 194 -22.88 -0.08 -0.47
C ASP A 194 -22.85 -0.79 -1.82
N HIS A 195 -21.88 -1.68 -2.02
CA HIS A 195 -21.78 -2.50 -3.24
C HIS A 195 -23.01 -3.42 -3.44
N LEU A 196 -23.52 -4.02 -2.36
CA LEU A 196 -24.73 -4.85 -2.42
C LEU A 196 -25.96 -4.00 -2.71
N ALA A 197 -26.06 -2.79 -2.16
CA ALA A 197 -27.17 -1.86 -2.39
C ALA A 197 -27.20 -1.39 -3.85
N GLU A 198 -26.06 -1.06 -4.44
CA GLU A 198 -25.99 -0.65 -5.85
C GLU A 198 -26.41 -1.80 -6.79
N ASN A 199 -26.04 -3.03 -6.46
CA ASN A 199 -26.47 -4.22 -7.19
C ASN A 199 -27.91 -4.66 -6.85
N ARG A 200 -28.65 -3.89 -6.01
CA ARG A 200 -30.01 -4.18 -5.56
C ARG A 200 -30.18 -5.56 -4.90
N ASN A 201 -29.13 -6.08 -4.29
CA ASN A 201 -29.16 -7.38 -3.61
C ASN A 201 -29.60 -7.23 -2.15
N TRP A 202 -30.89 -6.91 -1.96
CA TRP A 202 -31.48 -6.61 -0.66
C TRP A 202 -31.46 -7.81 0.31
N ASP A 203 -31.60 -9.02 -0.22
CA ASP A 203 -31.58 -10.24 0.61
C ASP A 203 -30.23 -10.45 1.28
N ALA A 204 -29.14 -10.22 0.53
CA ALA A 204 -27.80 -10.30 1.09
C ALA A 204 -27.53 -9.18 2.11
N ILE A 205 -28.08 -7.98 1.91
CA ILE A 205 -27.99 -6.88 2.89
C ILE A 205 -28.70 -7.27 4.18
N LEU A 206 -29.94 -7.74 4.09
CA LEU A 206 -30.71 -8.13 5.26
C LEU A 206 -30.02 -9.22 6.08
N GLN A 207 -29.43 -10.23 5.43
CA GLN A 207 -28.65 -11.25 6.11
C GLN A 207 -27.45 -10.67 6.87
N ASN A 208 -26.71 -9.76 6.26
CA ASN A 208 -25.53 -9.15 6.90
C ASN A 208 -25.91 -8.22 8.05
N VAL A 209 -27.00 -7.43 7.91
CA VAL A 209 -27.45 -6.49 8.95
C VAL A 209 -28.11 -7.22 10.11
N THR A 210 -28.85 -8.30 9.87
CA THR A 210 -29.46 -9.12 10.93
C THR A 210 -28.40 -9.69 11.88
N CYS A 211 -27.24 -10.14 11.35
CA CYS A 211 -26.13 -10.58 12.19
C CYS A 211 -25.61 -9.47 13.12
N LEU A 212 -25.59 -8.21 12.69
CA LEU A 212 -25.16 -7.08 13.51
C LEU A 212 -26.16 -6.71 14.60
N LEU A 213 -27.47 -6.77 14.31
CA LEU A 213 -28.53 -6.48 15.29
C LEU A 213 -28.52 -7.46 16.46
N TYR A 214 -28.12 -8.73 16.22
CA TYR A 214 -27.99 -9.73 17.28
C TYR A 214 -26.70 -9.60 18.10
N THR A 215 -25.66 -8.93 17.58
CA THR A 215 -24.38 -8.75 18.28
C THR A 215 -24.27 -7.39 18.98
N SER A 216 -25.19 -6.45 18.70
CA SER A 216 -25.25 -5.16 19.38
C SER A 216 -26.03 -5.30 20.69
N PRO A 217 -25.49 -4.87 21.85
CA PRO A 217 -26.25 -4.87 23.10
C PRO A 217 -27.51 -4.04 22.93
N SER A 218 -28.62 -4.60 23.35
CA SER A 218 -29.92 -3.89 23.30
C SER A 218 -29.81 -2.56 24.05
N PRO A 219 -30.38 -1.45 23.53
CA PRO A 219 -30.42 -0.18 24.27
C PRO A 219 -31.10 -0.29 25.63
N ARG A 220 -31.77 -1.41 25.92
CA ARG A 220 -32.40 -1.71 27.22
C ARG A 220 -31.43 -2.26 28.27
N ASP A 221 -30.24 -2.69 27.85
CA ASP A 221 -29.23 -3.24 28.77
C ASP A 221 -28.32 -2.14 29.37
N CYS A 222 -28.59 -0.87 29.02
CA CYS A 222 -27.87 0.31 29.49
C CYS A 222 -28.64 1.15 30.52
N SER A 223 -29.72 0.59 31.11
CA SER A 223 -30.52 1.27 32.16
C SER A 223 -30.33 0.64 33.51
#